data_5ff14bba6358b137bae61fbf6002767e
#
_entry.id   5ff14bba6358b137bae61fbf6002767e
#
_cell.length_a   1.000
_cell.length_b   1.000
_cell.length_c   1.000
_cell.angle_alpha   90.00
_cell.angle_beta   90.00
_cell.angle_gamma   90.00
#
_symmetry.space_group_name_H-M   'P 1'
#
loop_
_entity.id
_entity.type
_entity.pdbx_description
1 polymer ?
#
loop_
_entity_poly.entity_id
_entity_poly.type
_entity_poly.pdbx_seq_one_letter_code
_entity_poly.pdbx_strand_id
1 'polypeptide(L)'
;MRIKPNFPIPEPIPVWEHFFDLVEVPRPSKNEGPAVDFVENWAKKLGFHSVRDAVNNIAVHVPATVSNASPPVILQCHVDIVSVTAEGNPEGADASHGKIPLVRGDYDPAQSKKLIPNASGDWINSPFTTLGADNGIGVTMMMALAERSVRRVPLELLFTVDEEAGMTGAIGLDPKKLGLTGTRLINIDTEDDDEITVGSCGGRDIVISWTGDWTSFIEGETFRLTIDGIKGGHSGVEINQGRANANRLLARLLHSIAQTCPVQILEWTGGSRRNAIPDKSTVLFSTPSGNQDAVRSIVAKHKENYDRLYAGRDSSVQIRFATSTSAHAKALTVDSTLTLLRMVQSIPTGICEMTPELPVLVESSCNMAIIETVEGGAMKVICSVRGTTAESMSDVSDSILAISELAGAGIEISDSYPGWKPHLDSELLHAAIEQYEKLFGAKPRVHAIHAGLECGLLVEKLPGLHAISIGPNIKGNHAVGERVQISSVAKSYRYIEAILESL
;
A
#
# COMPACT_ATOMS: atom_id res chain seq x y z
N MET A 1 7.21 28.59 19.36
CA MET A 1 7.23 29.77 18.46
C MET A 1 6.77 29.26 17.11
N ARG A 2 5.58 29.63 16.60
CA ARG A 2 5.08 29.16 15.30
C ARG A 2 6.14 29.42 14.23
N ILE A 3 6.56 28.38 13.52
CA ILE A 3 7.31 28.55 12.27
C ILE A 3 6.30 29.09 11.26
N LYS A 4 6.24 30.43 11.14
CA LYS A 4 5.42 31.04 10.08
C LYS A 4 6.10 30.73 8.76
N PRO A 5 5.37 30.09 7.81
CA PRO A 5 5.93 29.90 6.48
C PRO A 5 6.33 31.27 5.90
N ASN A 6 7.39 31.29 5.12
CA ASN A 6 7.91 32.51 4.47
C ASN A 6 7.12 32.89 3.21
N PHE A 7 5.90 32.37 3.05
CA PHE A 7 5.00 32.65 1.94
C PHE A 7 3.57 32.95 2.48
N PRO A 8 2.71 33.61 1.70
CA PRO A 8 1.32 33.88 2.09
C PRO A 8 0.56 32.57 2.33
N ILE A 9 -0.25 32.53 3.39
CA ILE A 9 -1.13 31.39 3.69
C ILE A 9 -2.11 31.22 2.53
N PRO A 10 -2.20 30.04 1.91
CA PRO A 10 -3.13 29.80 0.81
C PRO A 10 -4.60 29.73 1.28
N GLU A 11 -5.51 29.77 0.33
CA GLU A 11 -6.93 29.43 0.57
C GLU A 11 -7.17 27.90 0.45
N PRO A 12 -8.06 27.30 1.27
CA PRO A 12 -8.80 27.92 2.39
C PRO A 12 -7.91 28.15 3.63
N ILE A 13 -7.83 29.39 4.09
CA ILE A 13 -6.94 29.78 5.19
C ILE A 13 -7.05 28.85 6.40
N PRO A 14 -8.24 28.47 6.94
CA PRO A 14 -8.31 27.65 8.14
C PRO A 14 -7.64 26.26 7.99
N VAL A 15 -7.73 25.64 6.80
CA VAL A 15 -7.08 24.35 6.54
C VAL A 15 -5.56 24.48 6.70
N TRP A 16 -4.98 25.51 6.08
CA TRP A 16 -3.55 25.70 6.08
C TRP A 16 -3.02 26.21 7.43
N GLU A 17 -3.78 27.01 8.17
CA GLU A 17 -3.40 27.41 9.52
C GLU A 17 -3.29 26.18 10.45
N HIS A 18 -4.29 25.30 10.41
CA HIS A 18 -4.25 24.03 11.14
C HIS A 18 -3.11 23.13 10.66
N PHE A 19 -2.88 23.07 9.34
CA PHE A 19 -1.80 22.24 8.80
C PHE A 19 -0.42 22.71 9.25
N PHE A 20 -0.17 24.02 9.24
CA PHE A 20 1.09 24.57 9.73
C PHE A 20 1.28 24.40 11.24
N ASP A 21 0.21 24.34 12.01
CA ASP A 21 0.28 23.96 13.42
C ASP A 21 0.56 22.45 13.60
N LEU A 22 -0.09 21.61 12.78
CA LEU A 22 0.01 20.14 12.87
C LEU A 22 1.39 19.61 12.44
N VAL A 23 2.04 20.21 11.44
CA VAL A 23 3.38 19.75 11.00
C VAL A 23 4.47 19.99 12.06
N GLU A 24 4.23 20.83 13.07
CA GLU A 24 5.09 21.01 14.21
C GLU A 24 4.87 19.95 15.31
N VAL A 25 3.83 19.10 15.16
CA VAL A 25 3.48 18.05 16.14
C VAL A 25 4.10 16.72 15.72
N PRO A 26 4.94 16.11 16.58
CA PRO A 26 5.46 14.76 16.33
C PRO A 26 4.31 13.75 16.22
N ARG A 27 4.28 12.98 15.10
CA ARG A 27 3.23 11.99 14.85
C ARG A 27 3.68 10.81 13.98
N PRO A 28 4.90 10.26 14.19
CA PRO A 28 5.26 9.04 13.50
C PRO A 28 4.36 7.89 13.93
N SER A 29 4.08 6.95 13.03
CA SER A 29 3.28 5.75 13.34
C SER A 29 3.77 5.09 14.63
N LYS A 30 2.83 4.65 15.49
CA LYS A 30 3.03 4.10 16.85
C LYS A 30 3.48 5.12 17.91
N ASN A 31 3.50 6.40 17.58
CA ASN A 31 3.80 7.47 18.54
C ASN A 31 2.95 8.74 18.26
N GLU A 32 1.66 8.55 18.03
CA GLU A 32 0.69 9.58 17.62
C GLU A 32 0.09 10.35 18.81
N GLY A 33 0.42 9.98 20.04
CA GLY A 33 -0.11 10.63 21.25
C GLY A 33 -0.16 12.16 21.16
N PRO A 34 0.95 12.86 20.77
CA PRO A 34 0.92 14.30 20.62
C PRO A 34 -0.10 14.84 19.59
N ALA A 35 -0.31 14.12 18.48
CA ALA A 35 -1.29 14.53 17.47
C ALA A 35 -2.73 14.31 17.94
N VAL A 36 -2.99 13.23 18.65
CA VAL A 36 -4.30 12.98 19.27
C VAL A 36 -4.60 14.04 20.34
N ASP A 37 -3.60 14.41 21.14
CA ASP A 37 -3.72 15.52 22.11
C ASP A 37 -3.96 16.87 21.41
N PHE A 38 -3.33 17.10 20.28
CA PHE A 38 -3.56 18.30 19.46
C PHE A 38 -5.03 18.41 19.02
N VAL A 39 -5.60 17.33 18.46
CA VAL A 39 -7.00 17.25 18.05
C VAL A 39 -7.94 17.42 19.24
N GLU A 40 -7.67 16.72 20.35
CA GLU A 40 -8.52 16.81 21.55
C GLU A 40 -8.52 18.21 22.15
N ASN A 41 -7.35 18.88 22.21
CA ASN A 41 -7.24 20.25 22.71
C ASN A 41 -7.95 21.26 21.81
N TRP A 42 -7.90 21.06 20.47
CA TRP A 42 -8.67 21.84 19.53
C TRP A 42 -10.18 21.68 19.76
N ALA A 43 -10.67 20.44 19.84
CA ALA A 43 -12.08 20.16 20.12
C ALA A 43 -12.57 20.79 21.42
N LYS A 44 -11.79 20.67 22.51
CA LYS A 44 -12.09 21.30 23.81
C LYS A 44 -12.19 22.82 23.75
N LYS A 45 -11.33 23.49 22.98
CA LYS A 45 -11.37 24.96 22.80
C LYS A 45 -12.66 25.43 22.14
N LEU A 46 -13.23 24.60 21.27
CA LEU A 46 -14.49 24.90 20.55
C LEU A 46 -15.73 24.37 21.28
N GLY A 47 -15.54 23.68 22.41
CA GLY A 47 -16.65 23.11 23.17
C GLY A 47 -17.24 21.84 22.54
N PHE A 48 -16.54 21.19 21.63
CA PHE A 48 -16.98 19.93 21.03
C PHE A 48 -16.70 18.75 21.99
N HIS A 49 -17.62 17.80 22.01
CA HIS A 49 -17.45 16.58 22.78
C HIS A 49 -16.46 15.65 22.05
N SER A 50 -15.44 15.18 22.73
CA SER A 50 -14.46 14.24 22.20
C SER A 50 -14.32 13.00 23.09
N VAL A 51 -14.10 11.83 22.47
CA VAL A 51 -13.96 10.54 23.16
C VAL A 51 -12.79 9.78 22.53
N ARG A 52 -11.97 9.14 23.35
CA ARG A 52 -10.91 8.22 22.91
C ARG A 52 -11.28 6.78 23.23
N ASP A 53 -10.87 5.87 22.35
CA ASP A 53 -10.93 4.43 22.63
C ASP A 53 -9.62 3.90 23.25
N ALA A 54 -9.52 2.58 23.39
CA ALA A 54 -8.40 1.93 24.08
C ALA A 54 -7.09 1.95 23.26
N VAL A 55 -7.19 2.08 21.94
CA VAL A 55 -6.04 2.14 21.04
C VAL A 55 -5.66 3.57 20.65
N ASN A 56 -6.30 4.56 21.29
CA ASN A 56 -6.04 5.98 21.12
C ASN A 56 -6.61 6.62 19.85
N ASN A 57 -7.55 5.97 19.14
CA ASN A 57 -8.38 6.69 18.20
C ASN A 57 -9.21 7.75 18.91
N ILE A 58 -9.54 8.86 18.27
CA ILE A 58 -10.39 9.90 18.82
C ILE A 58 -11.55 10.23 17.88
N ALA A 59 -12.77 10.26 18.45
CA ALA A 59 -13.95 10.80 17.79
C ALA A 59 -14.31 12.17 18.37
N VAL A 60 -14.62 13.13 17.52
CA VAL A 60 -15.11 14.47 17.89
C VAL A 60 -16.51 14.65 17.32
N HIS A 61 -17.50 14.91 18.21
CA HIS A 61 -18.90 15.07 17.85
C HIS A 61 -19.23 16.53 17.64
N VAL A 62 -19.61 16.88 16.42
CA VAL A 62 -19.92 18.25 16.01
C VAL A 62 -21.42 18.39 15.77
N PRO A 63 -22.13 19.27 16.49
CA PRO A 63 -23.58 19.43 16.35
C PRO A 63 -24.00 19.87 14.95
N ALA A 64 -25.20 19.47 14.52
CA ALA A 64 -25.83 19.99 13.32
C ALA A 64 -26.02 21.51 13.42
N THR A 65 -26.01 22.17 12.27
CA THR A 65 -26.38 23.60 12.15
C THR A 65 -27.84 23.79 11.70
N VAL A 66 -28.53 22.69 11.39
CA VAL A 66 -29.95 22.70 10.96
C VAL A 66 -30.82 21.94 11.95
N SER A 67 -32.07 22.36 12.11
CA SER A 67 -33.11 21.63 12.84
C SER A 67 -33.68 20.55 11.93
N ASN A 68 -33.90 19.34 12.38
CA ASN A 68 -34.28 18.11 11.64
C ASN A 68 -33.12 17.50 10.83
N ALA A 69 -31.98 17.42 11.46
CA ALA A 69 -30.80 16.81 10.86
C ALA A 69 -31.00 15.31 10.62
N SER A 70 -30.55 14.86 9.46
CA SER A 70 -30.31 13.46 9.15
C SER A 70 -29.33 12.83 10.17
N PRO A 71 -29.18 11.50 10.20
CA PRO A 71 -28.12 10.86 10.96
C PRO A 71 -26.74 11.47 10.64
N PRO A 72 -25.80 11.44 11.59
CA PRO A 72 -24.50 12.04 11.40
C PRO A 72 -23.75 11.44 10.21
N VAL A 73 -22.86 12.25 9.62
CA VAL A 73 -21.88 11.79 8.64
C VAL A 73 -20.54 11.64 9.37
N ILE A 74 -19.88 10.50 9.17
CA ILE A 74 -18.52 10.27 9.66
C ILE A 74 -17.56 10.86 8.64
N LEU A 75 -16.69 11.78 9.06
CA LEU A 75 -15.47 12.15 8.32
C LEU A 75 -14.30 11.44 8.97
N GLN A 76 -13.42 10.83 8.20
CA GLN A 76 -12.34 10.02 8.75
C GLN A 76 -11.00 10.30 8.08
N CYS A 77 -9.95 10.36 8.90
CA CYS A 77 -8.53 10.48 8.52
C CYS A 77 -7.65 9.79 9.55
N HIS A 78 -6.44 9.39 9.15
CA HIS A 78 -5.42 8.97 10.10
C HIS A 78 -4.53 10.17 10.52
N VAL A 79 -3.98 10.11 11.74
CA VAL A 79 -3.14 11.20 12.28
C VAL A 79 -1.65 10.95 12.17
N ASP A 80 -1.24 9.69 11.99
CA ASP A 80 0.16 9.33 11.84
C ASP A 80 0.74 9.70 10.47
N ILE A 81 2.04 9.55 10.32
CA ILE A 81 2.78 9.74 9.07
C ILE A 81 3.92 8.75 8.97
N VAL A 82 4.30 8.41 7.74
CA VAL A 82 5.61 7.83 7.45
C VAL A 82 6.68 8.90 7.63
N SER A 83 7.51 8.77 8.67
CA SER A 83 8.52 9.75 9.02
C SER A 83 9.86 9.43 8.36
N VAL A 84 10.15 10.05 7.20
CA VAL A 84 11.43 9.92 6.50
C VAL A 84 12.18 11.24 6.53
N THR A 85 13.45 11.19 6.84
CA THR A 85 14.36 12.35 6.83
C THR A 85 15.60 12.04 6.00
N ALA A 86 16.02 12.95 5.13
CA ALA A 86 17.20 12.79 4.28
C ALA A 86 18.49 12.76 5.13
N GLU A 87 19.43 11.89 4.78
CA GLU A 87 20.76 11.88 5.37
C GLU A 87 21.52 13.18 5.05
N GLY A 88 22.29 13.68 6.04
CA GLY A 88 23.12 14.90 5.87
C GLY A 88 22.32 16.19 5.70
N ASN A 89 21.07 16.20 6.13
CA ASN A 89 20.18 17.35 6.11
C ASN A 89 20.81 18.60 6.80
N PRO A 90 21.04 19.70 6.07
CA PRO A 90 21.77 20.87 6.58
C PRO A 90 20.97 21.74 7.55
N GLU A 91 19.67 21.57 7.62
CA GLU A 91 18.75 22.43 8.38
C GLU A 91 18.29 21.81 9.71
N GLY A 92 18.75 20.59 10.05
CA GLY A 92 18.28 19.86 11.23
C GLY A 92 16.80 19.49 11.18
N ALA A 93 16.25 19.30 9.99
CA ALA A 93 14.91 18.81 9.79
C ALA A 93 14.79 17.37 10.31
N ASP A 94 13.63 17.03 10.87
CA ASP A 94 13.36 15.73 11.47
C ASP A 94 11.85 15.50 11.51
N ALA A 95 11.35 14.66 10.57
CA ALA A 95 9.94 14.37 10.46
C ALA A 95 9.38 13.72 11.73
N SER A 96 10.16 12.85 12.39
CA SER A 96 9.73 12.13 13.59
C SER A 96 9.54 13.05 14.82
N HIS A 97 10.13 14.25 14.79
CA HIS A 97 10.04 15.25 15.85
C HIS A 97 9.27 16.52 15.44
N GLY A 98 8.50 16.48 14.36
CA GLY A 98 7.71 17.63 13.90
C GLY A 98 8.57 18.82 13.42
N LYS A 99 9.79 18.55 12.94
CA LYS A 99 10.67 19.55 12.35
C LYS A 99 10.65 19.45 10.84
N ILE A 100 9.51 19.81 10.24
CA ILE A 100 9.25 19.68 8.82
C ILE A 100 9.37 21.03 8.14
N PRO A 101 10.44 21.30 7.38
CA PRO A 101 10.60 22.58 6.68
C PRO A 101 9.65 22.65 5.48
N LEU A 102 8.95 23.76 5.36
CA LEU A 102 7.93 23.97 4.32
C LEU A 102 8.46 24.90 3.24
N VAL A 103 8.35 24.48 1.98
CA VAL A 103 8.67 25.26 0.80
C VAL A 103 7.49 25.27 -0.17
N ARG A 104 7.08 26.48 -0.61
CA ARG A 104 6.10 26.66 -1.67
C ARG A 104 6.78 26.83 -3.01
N GLY A 105 6.23 26.24 -4.07
CA GLY A 105 6.82 26.36 -5.40
C GLY A 105 5.97 25.72 -6.50
N ASP A 106 6.54 25.63 -7.68
CA ASP A 106 5.96 24.95 -8.84
C ASP A 106 6.68 23.62 -9.10
N TYR A 107 5.94 22.64 -9.59
CA TYR A 107 6.43 21.33 -9.92
C TYR A 107 6.36 21.09 -11.43
N ASP A 108 7.52 20.84 -12.04
CA ASP A 108 7.63 20.44 -13.44
C ASP A 108 8.05 18.97 -13.55
N PRO A 109 7.12 18.05 -13.88
CA PRO A 109 7.43 16.63 -14.00
C PRO A 109 8.43 16.31 -15.12
N ALA A 110 8.58 17.20 -16.11
CA ALA A 110 9.48 17.00 -17.23
C ALA A 110 10.94 17.35 -16.92
N GLN A 111 11.20 18.22 -15.93
CA GLN A 111 12.55 18.73 -15.67
C GLN A 111 13.34 18.03 -14.56
N SER A 112 12.73 17.50 -13.50
CA SER A 112 13.52 16.84 -12.46
C SER A 112 12.75 16.15 -11.34
N LYS A 113 11.44 16.16 -11.33
CA LYS A 113 10.61 15.81 -10.15
C LYS A 113 10.94 16.67 -8.91
N LYS A 114 11.62 17.80 -9.05
CA LYS A 114 12.01 18.70 -7.97
C LYS A 114 11.13 19.95 -7.97
N LEU A 115 10.72 20.37 -6.78
CA LEU A 115 10.00 21.64 -6.63
C LEU A 115 10.94 22.83 -6.92
N ILE A 116 10.48 23.78 -7.73
CA ILE A 116 11.15 25.06 -8.00
C ILE A 116 10.56 26.07 -7.02
N PRO A 117 11.32 26.59 -6.03
CA PRO A 117 10.77 27.54 -5.06
C PRO A 117 10.13 28.75 -5.72
N ASN A 118 8.87 29.02 -5.43
CA ASN A 118 8.09 30.14 -5.92
C ASN A 118 7.00 30.48 -4.90
N ALA A 119 7.03 31.67 -4.32
CA ALA A 119 6.06 32.09 -3.30
C ALA A 119 4.60 32.14 -3.79
N SER A 120 4.37 32.12 -5.10
CA SER A 120 3.06 32.05 -5.75
C SER A 120 2.77 30.70 -6.37
N GLY A 121 3.67 29.71 -6.22
CA GLY A 121 3.53 28.37 -6.79
C GLY A 121 2.34 27.60 -6.21
N ASP A 122 1.91 26.56 -6.91
CA ASP A 122 0.71 25.76 -6.57
C ASP A 122 1.01 24.53 -5.72
N TRP A 123 2.24 24.34 -5.25
CA TRP A 123 2.65 23.18 -4.45
C TRP A 123 3.34 23.60 -3.15
N ILE A 124 3.09 22.84 -2.09
CA ILE A 124 3.87 22.87 -0.85
C ILE A 124 4.55 21.50 -0.68
N ASN A 125 5.85 21.51 -0.36
CA ASN A 125 6.61 20.30 -0.05
C ASN A 125 7.52 20.50 1.15
N SER A 126 8.13 19.40 1.62
CA SER A 126 9.31 19.43 2.45
C SER A 126 10.52 18.91 1.66
N PRO A 127 11.60 19.70 1.49
CA PRO A 127 12.72 19.27 0.67
C PRO A 127 13.64 18.22 1.33
N PHE A 128 13.55 18.05 2.65
CA PHE A 128 14.45 17.20 3.44
C PHE A 128 13.74 16.09 4.22
N THR A 129 12.41 16.13 4.28
CA THR A 129 11.61 15.15 4.99
C THR A 129 10.38 14.76 4.16
N THR A 130 9.63 13.74 4.63
CA THR A 130 8.20 13.67 4.31
C THR A 130 7.51 14.93 4.79
N LEU A 131 6.43 15.33 4.09
CA LEU A 131 5.63 16.51 4.45
C LEU A 131 4.56 16.15 5.48
N GLY A 132 4.05 14.92 5.43
CA GLY A 132 2.90 14.47 6.19
C GLY A 132 1.59 15.10 5.71
N ALA A 133 1.49 15.41 4.42
CA ALA A 133 0.23 15.80 3.82
C ALA A 133 -0.76 14.63 3.80
N ASP A 134 -0.24 13.45 3.59
CA ASP A 134 -0.84 12.15 3.84
C ASP A 134 -0.71 11.81 5.34
N ASN A 135 -1.76 11.82 6.16
CA ASN A 135 -3.11 12.35 5.92
C ASN A 135 -3.38 13.66 6.69
N GLY A 136 -2.32 14.45 6.98
CA GLY A 136 -2.41 15.69 7.75
C GLY A 136 -3.33 16.75 7.10
N ILE A 137 -3.42 16.79 5.76
CA ILE A 137 -4.33 17.69 5.07
C ILE A 137 -5.79 17.27 5.30
N GLY A 138 -6.09 15.98 5.25
CA GLY A 138 -7.42 15.47 5.57
C GLY A 138 -7.82 15.79 7.01
N VAL A 139 -6.93 15.57 7.99
CA VAL A 139 -7.13 15.96 9.40
C VAL A 139 -7.53 17.43 9.50
N THR A 140 -6.80 18.32 8.84
CA THR A 140 -7.03 19.77 8.96
C THR A 140 -8.23 20.26 8.15
N MET A 141 -8.59 19.58 7.07
CA MET A 141 -9.87 19.81 6.38
C MET A 141 -11.06 19.48 7.30
N MET A 142 -11.00 18.34 8.00
CA MET A 142 -12.06 17.97 8.96
C MET A 142 -12.21 19.02 10.07
N MET A 143 -11.10 19.50 10.63
CA MET A 143 -11.10 20.56 11.64
C MET A 143 -11.72 21.85 11.10
N ALA A 144 -11.29 22.30 9.93
CA ALA A 144 -11.80 23.53 9.30
C ALA A 144 -13.29 23.42 8.92
N LEU A 145 -13.77 22.27 8.43
CA LEU A 145 -15.19 22.01 8.15
C LEU A 145 -16.05 22.06 9.41
N ALA A 146 -15.53 21.57 10.54
CA ALA A 146 -16.23 21.60 11.82
C ALA A 146 -16.43 23.04 12.36
N GLU A 147 -15.48 23.93 12.10
CA GLU A 147 -15.53 25.32 12.52
C GLU A 147 -16.52 26.19 11.71
N ARG A 148 -16.92 25.73 10.53
CA ARG A 148 -17.82 26.52 9.68
C ARG A 148 -19.25 26.47 10.15
N SER A 149 -19.91 27.64 10.03
CA SER A 149 -21.33 27.81 10.32
C SER A 149 -22.23 27.60 9.08
N VAL A 150 -21.81 26.76 8.13
CA VAL A 150 -22.61 26.40 6.96
C VAL A 150 -23.73 25.42 7.32
N ARG A 151 -24.75 25.33 6.47
CA ARG A 151 -25.83 24.34 6.66
C ARG A 151 -25.29 22.93 6.52
N ARG A 152 -25.35 22.13 7.56
CA ARG A 152 -24.89 20.73 7.56
C ARG A 152 -25.58 19.86 8.61
N VAL A 153 -25.60 18.56 8.36
CA VAL A 153 -25.94 17.49 9.29
C VAL A 153 -24.94 17.43 10.45
N PRO A 154 -25.20 16.67 11.54
CA PRO A 154 -24.18 16.41 12.56
C PRO A 154 -22.96 15.72 11.94
N LEU A 155 -21.77 15.98 12.48
CA LEU A 155 -20.55 15.28 12.05
C LEU A 155 -19.99 14.47 13.22
N GLU A 156 -19.47 13.31 12.88
CA GLU A 156 -18.60 12.50 13.73
C GLU A 156 -17.23 12.48 13.06
N LEU A 157 -16.29 13.25 13.61
CA LEU A 157 -14.92 13.30 13.08
C LEU A 157 -14.11 12.20 13.72
N LEU A 158 -13.77 11.17 12.95
CA LEU A 158 -12.98 10.04 13.40
C LEU A 158 -11.53 10.21 12.95
N PHE A 159 -10.63 10.27 13.93
CA PHE A 159 -9.19 10.30 13.70
C PHE A 159 -8.59 8.99 14.21
N THR A 160 -8.01 8.24 13.30
CA THR A 160 -7.38 6.94 13.57
C THR A 160 -5.87 7.07 13.74
N VAL A 161 -5.24 6.06 14.34
CA VAL A 161 -3.80 5.97 14.58
C VAL A 161 -3.20 4.78 13.83
N ASP A 162 -1.88 4.83 13.56
CA ASP A 162 -1.07 3.73 13.01
C ASP A 162 -1.61 3.15 11.69
N GLU A 163 -2.12 3.98 10.79
CA GLU A 163 -2.55 3.54 9.46
C GLU A 163 -1.36 3.00 8.68
N GLU A 164 -0.28 3.77 8.62
CA GLU A 164 0.90 3.62 7.77
C GLU A 164 1.79 2.39 8.13
N ALA A 165 1.70 1.90 9.37
CA ALA A 165 2.56 0.82 9.84
C ALA A 165 1.81 -0.46 10.23
N GLY A 166 0.47 -0.47 10.16
CA GLY A 166 -0.28 -1.68 10.46
C GLY A 166 -1.77 -1.54 10.67
N MET A 167 -2.34 -0.34 10.48
CA MET A 167 -3.79 -0.05 10.68
C MET A 167 -4.31 -0.47 12.05
N THR A 168 -3.45 -0.45 13.09
CA THR A 168 -3.82 -0.95 14.43
C THR A 168 -4.92 -0.12 15.07
N GLY A 169 -5.03 1.17 14.71
CA GLY A 169 -6.15 2.02 15.09
C GLY A 169 -7.48 1.49 14.55
N ALA A 170 -7.58 1.27 13.26
CA ALA A 170 -8.80 0.75 12.63
C ALA A 170 -9.09 -0.69 13.08
N ILE A 171 -8.06 -1.55 13.24
CA ILE A 171 -8.21 -2.91 13.78
C ILE A 171 -8.75 -2.89 15.22
N GLY A 172 -8.23 -2.00 16.06
CA GLY A 172 -8.63 -1.89 17.47
C GLY A 172 -9.82 -0.98 17.74
N LEU A 173 -10.43 -0.39 16.70
CA LEU A 173 -11.54 0.56 16.81
C LEU A 173 -12.71 0.00 17.63
N ASP A 174 -13.17 0.77 18.61
CA ASP A 174 -14.40 0.52 19.35
C ASP A 174 -15.47 1.58 19.01
N PRO A 175 -16.34 1.31 18.00
CA PRO A 175 -17.36 2.27 17.58
C PRO A 175 -18.33 2.67 18.69
N LYS A 176 -18.65 1.74 19.62
CA LYS A 176 -19.57 2.01 20.74
C LYS A 176 -18.93 2.93 21.75
N LYS A 177 -17.68 2.70 22.10
CA LYS A 177 -16.91 3.56 23.00
C LYS A 177 -16.78 4.97 22.45
N LEU A 178 -16.49 5.08 21.13
CA LEU A 178 -16.36 6.35 20.45
C LEU A 178 -17.71 7.05 20.19
N GLY A 179 -18.84 6.36 20.37
CA GLY A 179 -20.18 6.90 20.15
C GLY A 179 -20.52 7.11 18.69
N LEU A 180 -19.91 6.34 17.77
CA LEU A 180 -20.17 6.44 16.35
C LEU A 180 -21.54 5.85 16.00
N THR A 181 -22.36 6.62 15.29
CA THR A 181 -23.74 6.26 14.92
C THR A 181 -24.04 6.53 13.45
N GLY A 182 -23.13 7.23 12.76
CA GLY A 182 -23.23 7.54 11.33
C GLY A 182 -23.24 6.28 10.46
N THR A 183 -24.04 6.30 9.41
CA THR A 183 -24.11 5.24 8.39
C THR A 183 -23.51 5.65 7.06
N ARG A 184 -22.98 6.87 6.99
CA ARG A 184 -22.30 7.44 5.82
C ARG A 184 -20.93 7.92 6.24
N LEU A 185 -19.88 7.48 5.55
CA LEU A 185 -18.50 7.82 5.84
C LEU A 185 -17.81 8.42 4.61
N ILE A 186 -17.16 9.55 4.82
CA ILE A 186 -16.24 10.16 3.86
C ILE A 186 -14.84 10.05 4.47
N ASN A 187 -14.02 9.15 3.94
CA ASN A 187 -12.59 9.09 4.22
C ASN A 187 -11.90 10.13 3.34
N ILE A 188 -10.90 10.85 3.89
CA ILE A 188 -10.20 11.92 3.15
C ILE A 188 -8.74 11.52 2.98
N ASP A 189 -8.52 10.40 2.26
CA ASP A 189 -7.23 9.74 2.14
C ASP A 189 -6.87 9.36 0.69
N THR A 190 -7.71 9.70 -0.27
CA THR A 190 -7.40 9.58 -1.69
C THR A 190 -6.45 10.70 -2.11
N GLU A 191 -5.48 10.39 -2.96
CA GLU A 191 -4.37 11.27 -3.33
C GLU A 191 -4.49 11.90 -4.72
N ASP A 192 -5.65 11.76 -5.36
CA ASP A 192 -6.01 12.38 -6.64
C ASP A 192 -7.40 13.01 -6.56
N ASP A 193 -7.52 14.29 -6.92
CA ASP A 193 -8.73 15.09 -6.69
C ASP A 193 -9.81 14.95 -7.77
N ASP A 194 -9.62 14.07 -8.74
CA ASP A 194 -10.59 13.71 -9.76
C ASP A 194 -11.16 12.29 -9.57
N GLU A 195 -10.87 11.66 -8.45
CA GLU A 195 -11.27 10.29 -8.13
C GLU A 195 -12.22 10.21 -6.94
N ILE A 196 -13.07 9.18 -6.97
CA ILE A 196 -13.81 8.68 -5.82
C ILE A 196 -13.47 7.20 -5.69
N THR A 197 -12.77 6.84 -4.63
CA THR A 197 -12.50 5.44 -4.29
C THR A 197 -13.70 4.87 -3.53
N VAL A 198 -14.22 3.75 -4.01
CA VAL A 198 -15.42 3.09 -3.46
C VAL A 198 -15.19 1.66 -3.00
N GLY A 199 -13.94 1.21 -3.06
CA GLY A 199 -13.58 -0.14 -2.66
C GLY A 199 -12.08 -0.34 -2.56
N SER A 200 -11.68 -1.35 -1.80
CA SER A 200 -10.29 -1.75 -1.62
C SER A 200 -10.18 -3.25 -1.45
N CYS A 201 -8.99 -3.83 -1.66
CA CYS A 201 -8.82 -5.24 -1.33
C CYS A 201 -8.37 -5.42 0.12
N GLY A 202 -8.74 -6.57 0.66
CA GLY A 202 -8.12 -7.15 1.84
C GLY A 202 -6.80 -7.85 1.49
N GLY A 203 -6.14 -8.37 2.52
CA GLY A 203 -4.89 -9.09 2.33
C GLY A 203 -4.55 -10.01 3.47
N ARG A 204 -3.74 -11.02 3.16
CA ARG A 204 -3.08 -11.92 4.11
C ARG A 204 -1.77 -12.43 3.54
N ASP A 205 -0.85 -12.78 4.41
CA ASP A 205 0.39 -13.44 4.01
C ASP A 205 0.33 -14.94 4.32
N ILE A 206 0.87 -15.75 3.42
CA ILE A 206 1.04 -17.18 3.60
C ILE A 206 2.54 -17.46 3.62
N VAL A 207 3.03 -17.98 4.73
CA VAL A 207 4.42 -18.39 4.91
C VAL A 207 4.48 -19.91 4.78
N ILE A 208 5.17 -20.39 3.75
CA ILE A 208 5.39 -21.79 3.47
C ILE A 208 6.79 -22.14 3.95
N SER A 209 6.92 -23.13 4.82
CA SER A 209 8.18 -23.68 5.30
C SER A 209 8.33 -25.11 4.80
N TRP A 210 9.28 -25.33 3.91
CA TRP A 210 9.49 -26.61 3.30
C TRP A 210 10.90 -27.14 3.62
N THR A 211 11.00 -28.42 4.00
CA THR A 211 12.27 -29.07 4.29
C THR A 211 12.40 -30.32 3.42
N GLY A 212 13.45 -30.37 2.61
CA GLY A 212 13.79 -31.53 1.80
C GLY A 212 15.00 -32.27 2.36
N ASP A 213 15.35 -33.37 1.71
CA ASP A 213 16.54 -34.12 2.03
C ASP A 213 17.79 -33.43 1.50
N TRP A 214 18.74 -33.22 2.38
CA TRP A 214 20.05 -32.64 2.06
C TRP A 214 21.13 -33.71 2.04
N THR A 215 22.04 -33.62 1.10
CA THR A 215 23.19 -34.52 0.96
C THR A 215 24.51 -33.73 0.99
N SER A 216 25.58 -34.36 1.51
CA SER A 216 26.94 -33.83 1.39
C SER A 216 27.57 -34.15 0.01
N PHE A 217 26.93 -35.00 -0.78
CA PHE A 217 27.37 -35.30 -2.13
C PHE A 217 26.83 -34.26 -3.10
N ILE A 218 27.71 -33.42 -3.65
CA ILE A 218 27.38 -32.38 -4.64
C ILE A 218 27.93 -32.85 -5.99
N GLU A 219 27.04 -33.08 -6.94
CA GLU A 219 27.42 -33.55 -8.27
C GLU A 219 28.07 -32.45 -9.10
N GLY A 220 29.20 -32.73 -9.71
CA GLY A 220 29.81 -31.98 -10.82
C GLY A 220 30.19 -30.54 -10.51
N GLU A 221 29.64 -29.60 -11.28
CA GLU A 221 29.99 -28.17 -11.27
C GLU A 221 28.88 -27.33 -10.67
N THR A 222 29.25 -26.30 -9.92
CA THR A 222 28.31 -25.35 -9.30
C THR A 222 28.17 -24.11 -10.17
N PHE A 223 26.93 -23.66 -10.30
CA PHE A 223 26.53 -22.49 -11.08
C PHE A 223 25.69 -21.52 -10.27
N ARG A 224 25.84 -20.24 -10.60
CA ARG A 224 24.95 -19.18 -10.15
C ARG A 224 24.06 -18.78 -11.30
N LEU A 225 22.76 -18.82 -11.05
CA LEU A 225 21.74 -18.35 -12.00
C LEU A 225 20.95 -17.23 -11.33
N THR A 226 20.92 -16.06 -11.98
CA THR A 226 20.22 -14.87 -11.48
C THR A 226 19.28 -14.34 -12.54
N ILE A 227 18.05 -14.01 -12.14
CA ILE A 227 17.12 -13.19 -12.91
C ILE A 227 17.05 -11.84 -12.24
N ASP A 228 17.29 -10.76 -12.99
CA ASP A 228 17.20 -9.37 -12.55
C ASP A 228 16.83 -8.44 -13.70
N GLY A 229 16.96 -7.10 -13.51
CA GLY A 229 16.58 -6.10 -14.50
C GLY A 229 15.06 -5.92 -14.64
N ILE A 230 14.28 -6.51 -13.77
CA ILE A 230 12.82 -6.41 -13.71
C ILE A 230 12.44 -5.12 -12.99
N LYS A 231 11.35 -4.48 -13.42
CA LYS A 231 10.87 -3.22 -12.80
C LYS A 231 10.46 -3.39 -11.33
N GLY A 232 9.96 -4.57 -10.95
CA GLY A 232 9.32 -4.75 -9.66
C GLY A 232 8.07 -3.88 -9.50
N GLY A 233 7.78 -3.45 -8.29
CA GLY A 233 6.65 -2.55 -7.98
C GLY A 233 5.77 -3.06 -6.87
N HIS A 234 4.73 -2.30 -6.53
CA HIS A 234 3.80 -2.65 -5.46
C HIS A 234 2.91 -3.83 -5.87
N SER A 235 2.83 -4.86 -5.02
CA SER A 235 2.09 -6.11 -5.32
C SER A 235 0.55 -5.94 -5.34
N GLY A 236 0.05 -4.79 -4.93
CA GLY A 236 -1.36 -4.41 -5.03
C GLY A 236 -1.60 -3.54 -6.25
N VAL A 237 -1.39 -2.23 -6.14
CA VAL A 237 -1.77 -1.23 -7.15
C VAL A 237 -1.11 -1.41 -8.52
N GLU A 238 -0.01 -2.14 -8.61
CA GLU A 238 0.70 -2.37 -9.88
C GLU A 238 0.64 -3.82 -10.37
N ILE A 239 -0.09 -4.71 -9.69
CA ILE A 239 -0.20 -6.12 -10.08
C ILE A 239 -0.88 -6.28 -11.44
N ASN A 240 -1.81 -5.37 -11.78
CA ASN A 240 -2.53 -5.32 -13.04
C ASN A 240 -1.66 -4.91 -14.23
N GLN A 241 -0.46 -4.39 -14.00
CA GLN A 241 0.47 -4.03 -15.08
C GLN A 241 1.14 -5.25 -15.73
N GLY A 242 0.91 -6.44 -15.21
CA GLY A 242 1.44 -7.69 -15.74
C GLY A 242 2.97 -7.76 -15.76
N ARG A 243 3.61 -7.14 -14.76
CA ARG A 243 5.07 -7.16 -14.59
C ARG A 243 5.58 -8.57 -14.30
N ALA A 244 6.83 -8.81 -14.62
CA ALA A 244 7.49 -10.07 -14.33
C ALA A 244 7.74 -10.24 -12.82
N ASN A 245 7.66 -11.49 -12.33
CA ASN A 245 8.06 -11.88 -10.98
C ASN A 245 9.32 -12.75 -11.09
N ALA A 246 10.45 -12.26 -10.55
CA ALA A 246 11.75 -12.91 -10.68
C ALA A 246 11.77 -14.32 -10.09
N ASN A 247 11.08 -14.56 -8.98
CA ASN A 247 10.99 -15.87 -8.34
C ASN A 247 10.31 -16.89 -9.25
N ARG A 248 9.17 -16.51 -9.85
CA ARG A 248 8.44 -17.34 -10.80
C ARG A 248 9.25 -17.65 -12.05
N LEU A 249 9.94 -16.65 -12.61
CA LEU A 249 10.75 -16.85 -13.80
C LEU A 249 11.93 -17.77 -13.54
N LEU A 250 12.61 -17.60 -12.40
CA LEU A 250 13.73 -18.44 -12.02
C LEU A 250 13.29 -19.88 -11.76
N ALA A 251 12.17 -20.11 -11.07
CA ALA A 251 11.61 -21.43 -10.85
C ALA A 251 11.33 -22.17 -12.17
N ARG A 252 10.70 -21.49 -13.13
CA ARG A 252 10.40 -22.07 -14.47
C ARG A 252 11.66 -22.42 -15.24
N LEU A 253 12.65 -21.54 -15.23
CA LEU A 253 13.93 -21.78 -15.90
C LEU A 253 14.67 -22.94 -15.27
N LEU A 254 14.81 -22.95 -13.93
CA LEU A 254 15.52 -24.02 -13.23
C LEU A 254 14.80 -25.36 -13.35
N HIS A 255 13.47 -25.37 -13.35
CA HIS A 255 12.70 -26.59 -13.62
C HIS A 255 12.95 -27.13 -15.03
N SER A 256 13.04 -26.26 -16.06
CA SER A 256 13.38 -26.69 -17.41
C SER A 256 14.79 -27.29 -17.50
N ILE A 257 15.76 -26.75 -16.75
CA ILE A 257 17.09 -27.34 -16.61
C ILE A 257 16.99 -28.72 -15.96
N ALA A 258 16.25 -28.83 -14.86
CA ALA A 258 16.09 -30.07 -14.11
C ALA A 258 15.34 -31.19 -14.87
N GLN A 259 14.60 -30.85 -15.94
CA GLN A 259 14.03 -31.84 -16.87
C GLN A 259 15.06 -32.40 -17.85
N THR A 260 16.21 -31.74 -18.01
CA THR A 260 17.25 -32.13 -18.98
C THR A 260 18.44 -32.79 -18.32
N CYS A 261 18.82 -32.34 -17.13
CA CYS A 261 19.93 -32.89 -16.36
C CYS A 261 19.63 -32.83 -14.86
N PRO A 262 20.25 -33.73 -14.03
CA PRO A 262 20.09 -33.66 -12.58
C PRO A 262 20.53 -32.29 -12.05
N VAL A 263 19.73 -31.73 -11.15
CA VAL A 263 20.01 -30.45 -10.49
C VAL A 263 19.89 -30.63 -8.97
N GLN A 264 20.86 -30.09 -8.25
CA GLN A 264 20.87 -30.02 -6.80
C GLN A 264 20.93 -28.54 -6.40
N ILE A 265 19.93 -28.03 -5.70
CA ILE A 265 19.93 -26.65 -5.18
C ILE A 265 20.79 -26.58 -3.91
N LEU A 266 21.68 -25.59 -3.85
CA LEU A 266 22.54 -25.30 -2.70
C LEU A 266 21.96 -24.13 -1.88
N GLU A 267 21.48 -23.10 -2.57
CA GLU A 267 20.95 -21.88 -1.96
C GLU A 267 20.00 -21.19 -2.93
N TRP A 268 18.93 -20.58 -2.43
CA TRP A 268 18.03 -19.73 -3.21
C TRP A 268 17.66 -18.49 -2.43
N THR A 269 17.74 -17.32 -3.06
CA THR A 269 17.33 -16.04 -2.48
C THR A 269 16.62 -15.21 -3.55
N GLY A 270 15.42 -14.74 -3.26
CA GLY A 270 14.66 -13.90 -4.18
C GLY A 270 13.58 -13.08 -3.50
N GLY A 271 13.51 -11.79 -3.89
CA GLY A 271 12.64 -10.81 -3.25
C GLY A 271 13.14 -10.36 -1.86
N SER A 272 12.60 -9.25 -1.36
CA SER A 272 13.02 -8.66 -0.07
C SER A 272 11.86 -8.11 0.75
N ARG A 273 10.71 -7.87 0.13
CA ARG A 273 9.52 -7.30 0.79
C ARG A 273 8.26 -8.05 0.37
N ARG A 274 7.38 -8.33 1.33
CA ARG A 274 6.12 -9.05 1.09
C ARG A 274 5.15 -8.31 0.16
N ASN A 275 5.13 -6.99 0.21
CA ASN A 275 4.25 -6.14 -0.61
C ASN A 275 4.89 -5.66 -1.93
N ALA A 276 6.03 -6.23 -2.33
CA ALA A 276 6.71 -5.88 -3.58
C ALA A 276 6.77 -7.08 -4.53
N ILE A 277 6.56 -6.83 -5.82
CA ILE A 277 6.82 -7.80 -6.88
C ILE A 277 8.35 -7.97 -6.97
N PRO A 278 8.89 -9.19 -6.77
CA PRO A 278 10.35 -9.39 -6.73
C PRO A 278 10.99 -9.06 -8.08
N ASP A 279 11.95 -8.13 -8.04
CA ASP A 279 12.72 -7.65 -9.18
C ASP A 279 14.00 -8.46 -9.42
N LYS A 280 14.40 -9.28 -8.42
CA LYS A 280 15.58 -10.12 -8.46
C LYS A 280 15.38 -11.45 -7.75
N SER A 281 15.94 -12.52 -8.35
CA SER A 281 16.02 -13.85 -7.74
C SER A 281 17.31 -14.53 -8.17
N THR A 282 17.99 -15.21 -7.24
CA THR A 282 19.27 -15.89 -7.46
C THR A 282 19.25 -17.27 -6.83
N VAL A 283 19.71 -18.28 -7.60
CA VAL A 283 19.91 -19.65 -7.10
C VAL A 283 21.34 -20.09 -7.34
N LEU A 284 21.90 -20.80 -6.38
CA LEU A 284 23.10 -21.61 -6.55
C LEU A 284 22.68 -23.07 -6.70
N PHE A 285 23.15 -23.72 -7.72
CA PHE A 285 22.84 -25.11 -8.00
C PHE A 285 24.03 -25.84 -8.60
N SER A 286 24.06 -27.14 -8.47
CA SER A 286 25.03 -28.01 -9.15
C SER A 286 24.35 -28.95 -10.13
N THR A 287 25.12 -29.42 -11.11
CA THR A 287 24.74 -30.46 -12.07
C THR A 287 26.00 -31.23 -12.49
N PRO A 288 25.87 -32.51 -12.90
CA PRO A 288 27.03 -33.31 -13.36
C PRO A 288 27.85 -32.59 -14.42
N SER A 289 29.17 -32.75 -14.38
CA SER A 289 30.11 -32.15 -15.34
C SER A 289 29.73 -32.48 -16.78
N GLY A 290 29.92 -31.53 -17.68
CA GLY A 290 29.57 -31.67 -19.10
C GLY A 290 28.15 -31.19 -19.47
N ASN A 291 27.32 -30.78 -18.50
CA ASN A 291 25.97 -30.24 -18.77
C ASN A 291 25.95 -28.74 -19.03
N GLN A 292 27.09 -28.03 -18.92
CA GLN A 292 27.15 -26.58 -19.02
C GLN A 292 26.57 -26.05 -20.33
N ASP A 293 26.87 -26.66 -21.47
CA ASP A 293 26.37 -26.22 -22.77
C ASP A 293 24.86 -26.45 -22.92
N ALA A 294 24.34 -27.56 -22.41
CA ALA A 294 22.92 -27.83 -22.37
C ALA A 294 22.16 -26.77 -21.51
N VAL A 295 22.73 -26.46 -20.34
CA VAL A 295 22.18 -25.39 -19.47
C VAL A 295 22.22 -24.04 -20.19
N ARG A 296 23.32 -23.65 -20.85
CA ARG A 296 23.43 -22.40 -21.62
C ARG A 296 22.38 -22.32 -22.71
N SER A 297 22.14 -23.41 -23.43
CA SER A 297 21.13 -23.48 -24.48
C SER A 297 19.71 -23.24 -23.93
N ILE A 298 19.37 -23.85 -22.78
CA ILE A 298 18.09 -23.67 -22.10
C ILE A 298 17.95 -22.23 -21.62
N VAL A 299 18.99 -21.65 -21.02
CA VAL A 299 19.02 -20.25 -20.58
C VAL A 299 18.76 -19.30 -21.75
N ALA A 300 19.43 -19.48 -22.89
CA ALA A 300 19.26 -18.67 -24.09
C ALA A 300 17.80 -18.73 -24.60
N LYS A 301 17.24 -19.93 -24.70
CA LYS A 301 15.84 -20.14 -25.11
C LYS A 301 14.84 -19.46 -24.15
N HIS A 302 15.07 -19.53 -22.84
CA HIS A 302 14.20 -18.86 -21.85
C HIS A 302 14.34 -17.35 -21.95
N LYS A 303 15.54 -16.81 -22.21
CA LYS A 303 15.74 -15.36 -22.42
C LYS A 303 14.89 -14.87 -23.59
N GLU A 304 14.95 -15.52 -24.74
CA GLU A 304 14.11 -15.19 -25.91
C GLU A 304 12.60 -15.29 -25.60
N ASN A 305 12.19 -16.31 -24.83
CA ASN A 305 10.79 -16.48 -24.44
C ASN A 305 10.34 -15.36 -23.51
N TYR A 306 11.17 -14.96 -22.53
CA TYR A 306 10.84 -13.89 -21.60
C TYR A 306 10.80 -12.52 -22.28
N ASP A 307 11.71 -12.26 -23.21
CA ASP A 307 11.68 -11.04 -24.00
C ASP A 307 10.38 -10.89 -24.80
N ARG A 308 9.89 -11.99 -25.39
CA ARG A 308 8.59 -11.99 -26.09
C ARG A 308 7.41 -11.87 -25.15
N LEU A 309 7.42 -12.60 -24.03
CA LEU A 309 6.32 -12.65 -23.07
C LEU A 309 6.09 -11.31 -22.38
N TYR A 310 7.17 -10.60 -22.07
CA TYR A 310 7.13 -9.34 -21.32
C TYR A 310 7.37 -8.10 -22.19
N ALA A 311 7.38 -8.26 -23.50
CA ALA A 311 7.47 -7.12 -24.42
C ALA A 311 6.39 -6.07 -24.11
N GLY A 312 6.81 -4.80 -23.96
CA GLY A 312 5.92 -3.68 -23.63
C GLY A 312 5.47 -3.59 -22.16
N ARG A 313 5.68 -4.61 -21.35
CA ARG A 313 5.34 -4.62 -19.91
C ARG A 313 6.58 -4.52 -19.02
N ASP A 314 7.55 -5.38 -19.27
CA ASP A 314 8.81 -5.47 -18.51
C ASP A 314 9.95 -5.97 -19.42
N SER A 315 10.36 -5.14 -20.37
CA SER A 315 11.27 -5.53 -21.46
C SER A 315 12.75 -5.64 -21.05
N SER A 316 13.08 -5.44 -19.78
CA SER A 316 14.46 -5.41 -19.28
C SER A 316 14.92 -6.67 -18.55
N VAL A 317 14.12 -7.75 -18.58
CA VAL A 317 14.49 -9.02 -17.93
C VAL A 317 15.87 -9.49 -18.35
N GLN A 318 16.78 -9.67 -17.39
CA GLN A 318 18.12 -10.21 -17.59
C GLN A 318 18.24 -11.59 -16.98
N ILE A 319 18.95 -12.50 -17.66
CA ILE A 319 19.33 -13.80 -17.11
C ILE A 319 20.85 -13.87 -17.09
N ARG A 320 21.43 -14.02 -15.91
CA ARG A 320 22.89 -14.16 -15.74
C ARG A 320 23.20 -15.57 -15.30
N PHE A 321 24.03 -16.26 -16.05
CA PHE A 321 24.49 -17.60 -15.77
C PHE A 321 26.02 -17.63 -15.72
N ALA A 322 26.58 -18.05 -14.60
CA ALA A 322 28.01 -18.08 -14.36
C ALA A 322 28.41 -19.30 -13.50
N THR A 323 29.61 -19.80 -13.69
CA THR A 323 30.23 -20.79 -12.81
C THR A 323 30.43 -20.15 -11.41
N SER A 324 30.21 -20.89 -10.36
CA SER A 324 30.41 -20.45 -8.97
C SER A 324 31.50 -21.29 -8.30
N THR A 325 32.39 -20.61 -7.59
CA THR A 325 33.42 -21.23 -6.74
C THR A 325 33.02 -21.25 -5.27
N SER A 326 31.75 -20.88 -4.95
CA SER A 326 31.26 -20.88 -3.58
C SER A 326 31.29 -22.31 -3.01
N ALA A 327 31.95 -22.46 -1.87
CA ALA A 327 32.02 -23.74 -1.17
C ALA A 327 30.74 -23.90 -0.30
N HIS A 328 29.91 -24.87 -0.67
CA HIS A 328 28.78 -25.32 0.15
C HIS A 328 29.05 -26.75 0.62
N ALA A 329 28.73 -27.03 1.87
CA ALA A 329 28.95 -28.37 2.45
C ALA A 329 27.82 -29.36 2.11
N LYS A 330 26.64 -28.83 1.67
CA LYS A 330 25.44 -29.61 1.40
C LYS A 330 24.65 -29.02 0.23
N ALA A 331 23.87 -29.87 -0.43
CA ALA A 331 22.89 -29.53 -1.43
C ALA A 331 21.60 -30.32 -1.20
N LEU A 332 20.48 -29.85 -1.71
CA LEU A 332 19.27 -30.67 -1.80
C LEU A 332 19.54 -31.88 -2.70
N THR A 333 18.95 -33.03 -2.38
CA THR A 333 18.92 -34.14 -3.32
C THR A 333 18.20 -33.76 -4.61
N VAL A 334 18.44 -34.50 -5.69
CA VAL A 334 17.74 -34.24 -6.98
C VAL A 334 16.23 -34.35 -6.82
N ASP A 335 15.73 -35.33 -6.08
CA ASP A 335 14.29 -35.53 -5.86
C ASP A 335 13.68 -34.42 -5.02
N SER A 336 14.37 -33.99 -3.96
CA SER A 336 13.95 -32.83 -3.16
C SER A 336 13.97 -31.52 -3.99
N THR A 337 14.98 -31.33 -4.84
CA THR A 337 15.04 -30.21 -5.77
C THR A 337 13.82 -30.20 -6.72
N LEU A 338 13.47 -31.33 -7.31
CA LEU A 338 12.31 -31.45 -8.19
C LEU A 338 10.99 -31.16 -7.47
N THR A 339 10.85 -31.66 -6.24
CA THR A 339 9.65 -31.42 -5.41
C THR A 339 9.51 -29.93 -5.11
N LEU A 340 10.58 -29.25 -4.65
CA LEU A 340 10.59 -27.82 -4.41
C LEU A 340 10.23 -27.03 -5.67
N LEU A 341 10.84 -27.34 -6.81
CA LEU A 341 10.59 -26.65 -8.07
C LEU A 341 9.16 -26.80 -8.56
N ARG A 342 8.56 -27.99 -8.42
CA ARG A 342 7.16 -28.25 -8.73
C ARG A 342 6.24 -27.46 -7.82
N MET A 343 6.48 -27.45 -6.51
CA MET A 343 5.72 -26.66 -5.54
C MET A 343 5.76 -25.17 -5.91
N VAL A 344 6.94 -24.58 -6.00
CA VAL A 344 7.11 -23.15 -6.30
C VAL A 344 6.49 -22.77 -7.64
N GLN A 345 6.62 -23.60 -8.68
CA GLN A 345 6.05 -23.32 -9.99
C GLN A 345 4.52 -23.40 -10.01
N SER A 346 3.92 -24.21 -9.15
CA SER A 346 2.47 -24.40 -9.08
C SER A 346 1.75 -23.30 -8.28
N ILE A 347 2.45 -22.58 -7.39
CA ILE A 347 1.89 -21.49 -6.61
C ILE A 347 1.31 -20.41 -7.56
N PRO A 348 0.04 -20.02 -7.40
CA PRO A 348 -0.55 -18.90 -8.14
C PRO A 348 0.30 -17.64 -8.00
N THR A 349 0.51 -16.88 -9.07
CA THR A 349 1.32 -15.66 -9.02
C THR A 349 0.88 -14.67 -10.09
N GLY A 350 0.52 -13.47 -9.67
CA GLY A 350 -0.10 -12.43 -10.47
C GLY A 350 -1.59 -12.31 -10.19
N ILE A 351 -2.36 -11.83 -11.17
CA ILE A 351 -3.81 -11.78 -11.10
C ILE A 351 -4.35 -13.20 -11.12
N CYS A 352 -5.24 -13.53 -10.17
CA CYS A 352 -5.99 -14.78 -10.16
C CYS A 352 -7.36 -14.58 -10.81
N GLU A 353 -8.11 -13.53 -10.42
CA GLU A 353 -9.42 -13.21 -10.97
C GLU A 353 -9.62 -11.71 -11.17
N MET A 354 -10.54 -11.34 -12.05
CA MET A 354 -11.00 -9.96 -12.28
C MET A 354 -12.45 -9.82 -11.85
N THR A 355 -12.82 -8.66 -11.28
CA THR A 355 -14.20 -8.37 -10.85
C THR A 355 -15.12 -8.24 -12.06
N PRO A 356 -16.21 -9.03 -12.17
CA PRO A 356 -17.14 -8.96 -13.31
C PRO A 356 -17.83 -7.59 -13.48
N GLU A 357 -18.20 -6.96 -12.36
CA GLU A 357 -18.92 -5.69 -12.33
C GLU A 357 -18.02 -4.49 -12.68
N LEU A 358 -16.72 -4.62 -12.42
CA LEU A 358 -15.70 -3.62 -12.71
C LEU A 358 -14.48 -4.29 -13.38
N PRO A 359 -14.51 -4.53 -14.69
CA PRO A 359 -13.49 -5.34 -15.38
C PRO A 359 -12.05 -4.79 -15.32
N VAL A 360 -11.87 -3.58 -14.82
CA VAL A 360 -10.54 -2.99 -14.57
C VAL A 360 -10.00 -3.28 -13.16
N LEU A 361 -10.87 -3.77 -12.25
CA LEU A 361 -10.54 -4.10 -10.89
C LEU A 361 -10.11 -5.57 -10.78
N VAL A 362 -8.98 -5.80 -10.14
CA VAL A 362 -8.52 -7.14 -9.78
C VAL A 362 -9.34 -7.65 -8.61
N GLU A 363 -10.05 -8.78 -8.78
CA GLU A 363 -10.81 -9.44 -7.70
C GLU A 363 -9.88 -10.12 -6.72
N SER A 364 -8.97 -10.95 -7.23
CA SER A 364 -7.98 -11.62 -6.39
C SER A 364 -6.61 -11.73 -7.07
N SER A 365 -5.58 -11.73 -6.26
CA SER A 365 -4.20 -11.86 -6.72
C SER A 365 -3.31 -12.56 -5.69
N CYS A 366 -2.21 -13.10 -6.17
CA CYS A 366 -1.14 -13.61 -5.33
C CYS A 366 0.21 -13.05 -5.82
N ASN A 367 1.04 -12.61 -4.90
CA ASN A 367 2.43 -12.26 -5.17
C ASN A 367 3.34 -13.23 -4.40
N MET A 368 4.06 -14.11 -5.11
CA MET A 368 5.15 -14.89 -4.53
C MET A 368 6.32 -13.94 -4.28
N ALA A 369 6.31 -13.33 -3.09
CA ALA A 369 7.13 -12.18 -2.76
C ALA A 369 8.58 -12.56 -2.42
N ILE A 370 8.76 -13.58 -1.60
CA ILE A 370 10.08 -13.97 -1.08
C ILE A 370 10.27 -15.48 -1.23
N ILE A 371 11.47 -15.86 -1.65
CA ILE A 371 11.98 -17.23 -1.56
C ILE A 371 13.37 -17.13 -0.93
N GLU A 372 13.61 -17.92 0.11
CA GLU A 372 14.91 -17.94 0.77
C GLU A 372 15.25 -19.32 1.36
N THR A 373 16.53 -19.69 1.25
CA THR A 373 17.11 -20.78 2.04
C THR A 373 17.47 -20.21 3.41
N VAL A 374 16.83 -20.73 4.47
CA VAL A 374 17.06 -20.27 5.84
C VAL A 374 18.07 -21.17 6.55
N GLU A 375 18.51 -20.74 7.74
CA GLU A 375 19.42 -21.53 8.58
C GLU A 375 18.86 -22.95 8.83
N GLY A 376 19.70 -23.96 8.76
CA GLY A 376 19.28 -25.36 8.84
C GLY A 376 18.86 -25.97 7.50
N GLY A 377 18.80 -25.19 6.40
CA GLY A 377 18.52 -25.70 5.05
C GLY A 377 17.03 -25.77 4.70
N ALA A 378 16.14 -25.29 5.55
CA ALA A 378 14.74 -25.15 5.16
C ALA A 378 14.57 -24.06 4.10
N MET A 379 13.58 -24.27 3.23
CA MET A 379 13.15 -23.27 2.23
C MET A 379 11.92 -22.55 2.75
N LYS A 380 11.99 -21.22 2.78
CA LYS A 380 10.87 -20.37 3.14
C LYS A 380 10.34 -19.64 1.89
N VAL A 381 9.03 -19.73 1.67
CA VAL A 381 8.35 -18.99 0.61
C VAL A 381 7.26 -18.15 1.24
N ILE A 382 7.24 -16.85 0.92
CA ILE A 382 6.20 -15.93 1.38
C ILE A 382 5.37 -15.49 0.18
N CYS A 383 4.07 -15.73 0.29
CA CYS A 383 3.06 -15.29 -0.67
C CYS A 383 2.16 -14.25 -0.03
N SER A 384 1.97 -13.11 -0.68
CA SER A 384 0.99 -12.10 -0.28
C SER A 384 -0.26 -12.27 -1.15
N VAL A 385 -1.37 -12.66 -0.54
CA VAL A 385 -2.67 -12.86 -1.19
C VAL A 385 -3.54 -11.65 -0.93
N ARG A 386 -4.21 -11.18 -1.98
CA ARG A 386 -5.18 -10.07 -1.90
C ARG A 386 -6.49 -10.46 -2.54
N GLY A 387 -7.60 -9.92 -2.02
CA GLY A 387 -8.94 -10.10 -2.58
C GLY A 387 -9.90 -9.02 -2.14
N THR A 388 -10.91 -8.74 -2.96
CA THR A 388 -11.95 -7.76 -2.62
C THR A 388 -12.90 -8.30 -1.54
N THR A 389 -13.00 -9.62 -1.41
CA THR A 389 -13.81 -10.33 -0.41
C THR A 389 -12.99 -11.38 0.34
N ALA A 390 -13.47 -11.82 1.50
CA ALA A 390 -12.88 -12.91 2.26
C ALA A 390 -12.89 -14.23 1.48
N GLU A 391 -13.95 -14.46 0.70
CA GLU A 391 -14.14 -15.65 -0.14
C GLU A 391 -13.11 -15.70 -1.27
N SER A 392 -12.91 -14.60 -1.99
CA SER A 392 -11.91 -14.53 -3.07
C SER A 392 -10.47 -14.68 -2.56
N MET A 393 -10.15 -14.16 -1.37
CA MET A 393 -8.87 -14.43 -0.71
C MET A 393 -8.73 -15.90 -0.29
N SER A 394 -9.82 -16.51 0.20
CA SER A 394 -9.79 -17.91 0.65
C SER A 394 -9.57 -18.87 -0.51
N ASP A 395 -10.21 -18.65 -1.66
CA ASP A 395 -10.03 -19.50 -2.84
C ASP A 395 -8.57 -19.58 -3.30
N VAL A 396 -7.88 -18.43 -3.35
CA VAL A 396 -6.44 -18.39 -3.66
C VAL A 396 -5.61 -19.04 -2.58
N SER A 397 -5.94 -18.80 -1.30
CA SER A 397 -5.23 -19.37 -0.16
C SER A 397 -5.36 -20.89 -0.12
N ASP A 398 -6.55 -21.44 -0.36
CA ASP A 398 -6.83 -22.88 -0.37
C ASP A 398 -6.03 -23.58 -1.46
N SER A 399 -5.88 -22.93 -2.63
CA SER A 399 -5.00 -23.44 -3.70
C SER A 399 -3.54 -23.52 -3.26
N ILE A 400 -3.01 -22.51 -2.55
CA ILE A 400 -1.64 -22.52 -2.02
C ILE A 400 -1.49 -23.57 -0.93
N LEU A 401 -2.48 -23.72 -0.05
CA LEU A 401 -2.52 -24.74 0.99
C LEU A 401 -2.42 -26.15 0.39
N ALA A 402 -3.29 -26.48 -0.57
CA ALA A 402 -3.29 -27.79 -1.23
C ALA A 402 -1.97 -28.11 -1.92
N ILE A 403 -1.35 -27.14 -2.61
CA ILE A 403 -0.04 -27.29 -3.25
C ILE A 403 1.04 -27.57 -2.21
N SER A 404 1.01 -26.86 -1.08
CA SER A 404 1.98 -26.98 -0.01
C SER A 404 1.85 -28.34 0.71
N GLU A 405 0.64 -28.78 0.98
CA GLU A 405 0.35 -30.10 1.55
C GLU A 405 0.85 -31.23 0.65
N LEU A 406 0.60 -31.16 -0.66
CA LEU A 406 1.12 -32.12 -1.64
C LEU A 406 2.64 -32.19 -1.66
N ALA A 407 3.32 -31.08 -1.37
CA ALA A 407 4.77 -31.02 -1.27
C ALA A 407 5.31 -31.40 0.11
N GLY A 408 4.45 -31.63 1.11
CA GLY A 408 4.84 -31.92 2.50
C GLY A 408 5.38 -30.68 3.23
N ALA A 409 4.94 -29.46 2.86
CA ALA A 409 5.36 -28.23 3.50
C ALA A 409 4.49 -27.87 4.71
N GLY A 410 5.10 -27.22 5.72
CA GLY A 410 4.39 -26.53 6.78
C GLY A 410 3.91 -25.16 6.32
N ILE A 411 2.78 -24.69 6.88
CA ILE A 411 2.15 -23.44 6.48
C ILE A 411 1.77 -22.63 7.72
N GLU A 412 2.02 -21.33 7.64
CA GLU A 412 1.54 -20.33 8.58
C GLU A 412 0.80 -19.25 7.80
N ILE A 413 -0.42 -18.92 8.23
CA ILE A 413 -1.23 -17.85 7.64
C ILE A 413 -1.27 -16.71 8.65
N SER A 414 -0.92 -15.50 8.20
CA SER A 414 -1.03 -14.30 9.04
C SER A 414 -2.50 -13.89 9.26
N ASP A 415 -2.72 -13.05 10.26
CA ASP A 415 -3.98 -12.34 10.40
C ASP A 415 -4.30 -11.61 9.09
N SER A 416 -5.57 -11.67 8.68
CA SER A 416 -6.05 -10.98 7.48
C SER A 416 -6.72 -9.66 7.87
N TYR A 417 -6.59 -8.68 6.99
CA TYR A 417 -7.47 -7.51 7.02
C TYR A 417 -8.51 -7.62 5.90
N PRO A 418 -9.76 -7.13 6.12
CA PRO A 418 -10.86 -7.29 5.18
C PRO A 418 -10.70 -6.39 3.95
N GLY A 419 -11.34 -6.80 2.84
CA GLY A 419 -11.58 -5.93 1.70
C GLY A 419 -12.77 -5.00 1.97
N TRP A 420 -12.85 -3.97 1.17
CA TRP A 420 -13.98 -3.05 1.10
C TRP A 420 -14.68 -3.22 -0.25
N LYS A 421 -15.79 -3.99 -0.23
CA LYS A 421 -16.57 -4.23 -1.44
C LYS A 421 -17.28 -2.96 -1.90
N PRO A 422 -17.20 -2.56 -3.18
CA PRO A 422 -17.91 -1.41 -3.72
C PRO A 422 -19.42 -1.50 -3.53
N HIS A 423 -20.05 -0.41 -3.06
CA HIS A 423 -21.50 -0.27 -3.00
C HIS A 423 -21.94 0.84 -3.97
N LEU A 424 -22.13 0.44 -5.25
CA LEU A 424 -22.35 1.39 -6.35
C LEU A 424 -23.72 2.08 -6.32
N ASP A 425 -24.72 1.50 -5.61
CA ASP A 425 -26.06 2.08 -5.44
C ASP A 425 -26.17 2.97 -4.18
N SER A 426 -25.05 3.33 -3.56
CA SER A 426 -25.02 4.16 -2.35
C SER A 426 -25.53 5.58 -2.61
N GLU A 427 -26.46 6.07 -1.79
CA GLU A 427 -26.92 7.47 -1.83
C GLU A 427 -25.77 8.46 -1.65
N LEU A 428 -24.81 8.14 -0.78
CA LEU A 428 -23.62 8.95 -0.56
C LEU A 428 -22.77 9.06 -1.85
N LEU A 429 -22.56 7.95 -2.55
CA LEU A 429 -21.82 7.95 -3.81
C LEU A 429 -22.54 8.76 -4.89
N HIS A 430 -23.86 8.60 -5.01
CA HIS A 430 -24.66 9.37 -5.98
C HIS A 430 -24.61 10.85 -5.69
N ALA A 431 -24.74 11.25 -4.42
CA ALA A 431 -24.61 12.65 -4.00
C ALA A 431 -23.21 13.20 -4.32
N ALA A 432 -22.16 12.40 -4.04
CA ALA A 432 -20.78 12.79 -4.34
C ALA A 432 -20.58 13.01 -5.85
N ILE A 433 -21.02 12.10 -6.71
CA ILE A 433 -20.91 12.24 -8.17
C ILE A 433 -21.66 13.49 -8.65
N GLU A 434 -22.90 13.70 -8.20
CA GLU A 434 -23.72 14.86 -8.58
C GLU A 434 -23.04 16.18 -8.18
N GLN A 435 -22.55 16.27 -6.94
CA GLN A 435 -21.88 17.49 -6.49
C GLN A 435 -20.58 17.75 -7.24
N TYR A 436 -19.82 16.71 -7.57
CA TYR A 436 -18.61 16.86 -8.38
C TYR A 436 -18.92 17.40 -9.78
N GLU A 437 -19.89 16.80 -10.48
CA GLU A 437 -20.34 17.26 -11.81
C GLU A 437 -20.83 18.72 -11.77
N LYS A 438 -21.61 19.06 -10.75
CA LYS A 438 -22.15 20.42 -10.56
C LYS A 438 -21.07 21.46 -10.31
N LEU A 439 -20.04 21.13 -9.53
CA LEU A 439 -18.98 22.06 -9.16
C LEU A 439 -17.92 22.23 -10.25
N PHE A 440 -17.59 21.14 -10.97
CA PHE A 440 -16.42 21.10 -11.84
C PHE A 440 -16.73 20.82 -13.31
N GLY A 441 -17.99 20.54 -13.65
CA GLY A 441 -18.42 20.32 -15.05
C GLY A 441 -17.89 19.04 -15.69
N ALA A 442 -17.38 18.11 -14.90
CA ALA A 442 -16.84 16.82 -15.34
C ALA A 442 -17.26 15.71 -14.38
N LYS A 443 -17.29 14.47 -14.85
CA LYS A 443 -17.53 13.30 -13.98
C LYS A 443 -16.26 12.92 -13.24
N PRO A 444 -16.36 12.59 -11.94
CA PRO A 444 -15.23 12.01 -11.23
C PRO A 444 -14.98 10.59 -11.73
N ARG A 445 -13.78 10.12 -11.56
CA ARG A 445 -13.39 8.74 -11.85
C ARG A 445 -13.72 7.87 -10.62
N VAL A 446 -14.80 7.08 -10.73
CA VAL A 446 -15.20 6.15 -9.68
C VAL A 446 -14.42 4.84 -9.86
N HIS A 447 -13.67 4.44 -8.86
CA HIS A 447 -12.85 3.24 -8.94
C HIS A 447 -12.67 2.57 -7.56
N ALA A 448 -12.05 1.39 -7.58
CA ALA A 448 -11.57 0.70 -6.38
C ALA A 448 -10.09 0.39 -6.55
N ILE A 449 -9.35 0.35 -5.46
CA ILE A 449 -7.91 0.07 -5.49
C ILE A 449 -7.61 -1.36 -5.04
N HIS A 450 -6.60 -1.96 -5.64
CA HIS A 450 -6.15 -3.30 -5.25
C HIS A 450 -5.05 -3.21 -4.17
N ALA A 451 -5.30 -2.40 -3.14
CA ALA A 451 -4.50 -2.21 -1.94
C ALA A 451 -5.41 -2.12 -0.72
N GLY A 452 -4.88 -2.20 0.50
CA GLY A 452 -5.64 -2.02 1.73
C GLY A 452 -5.96 -0.55 1.96
N LEU A 453 -7.12 -0.27 2.56
CA LEU A 453 -7.52 1.01 3.11
C LEU A 453 -8.25 0.79 4.43
N GLU A 454 -8.17 1.73 5.35
CA GLU A 454 -8.92 1.67 6.62
C GLU A 454 -10.43 1.52 6.43
N CYS A 455 -10.98 2.04 5.32
CA CYS A 455 -12.40 1.91 4.98
C CYS A 455 -12.89 0.45 5.04
N GLY A 456 -12.07 -0.54 4.66
CA GLY A 456 -12.44 -1.95 4.75
C GLY A 456 -12.72 -2.39 6.20
N LEU A 457 -11.81 -2.03 7.11
CA LEU A 457 -11.94 -2.30 8.55
C LEU A 457 -13.11 -1.53 9.18
N LEU A 458 -13.31 -0.27 8.78
CA LEU A 458 -14.39 0.56 9.29
C LEU A 458 -15.77 0.05 8.87
N VAL A 459 -15.92 -0.38 7.62
CA VAL A 459 -17.17 -0.97 7.10
C VAL A 459 -17.48 -2.30 7.79
N GLU A 460 -16.47 -3.12 8.08
CA GLU A 460 -16.65 -4.36 8.84
C GLU A 460 -17.14 -4.09 10.28
N LYS A 461 -16.58 -3.06 10.95
CA LYS A 461 -16.90 -2.72 12.34
C LYS A 461 -18.19 -1.92 12.54
N LEU A 462 -18.68 -1.28 11.49
CA LEU A 462 -19.88 -0.44 11.48
C LEU A 462 -20.88 -1.02 10.47
N PRO A 463 -21.67 -2.05 10.85
CA PRO A 463 -22.63 -2.68 9.94
C PRO A 463 -23.61 -1.67 9.34
N GLY A 464 -23.76 -1.70 7.99
CA GLY A 464 -24.60 -0.78 7.26
C GLY A 464 -23.93 0.56 6.91
N LEU A 465 -22.61 0.69 7.16
CA LEU A 465 -21.84 1.86 6.77
C LEU A 465 -21.63 1.88 5.23
N HIS A 466 -21.99 3.00 4.62
CA HIS A 466 -21.67 3.32 3.23
C HIS A 466 -20.49 4.29 3.22
N ALA A 467 -19.39 3.91 2.61
CA ALA A 467 -18.16 4.69 2.59
C ALA A 467 -17.77 5.11 1.17
N ILE A 468 -17.14 6.27 1.07
CA ILE A 468 -16.35 6.74 -0.08
C ILE A 468 -15.03 7.29 0.44
N SER A 469 -13.98 7.26 -0.39
CA SER A 469 -12.73 7.98 -0.13
C SER A 469 -12.48 8.97 -1.25
N ILE A 470 -12.13 10.20 -0.86
CA ILE A 470 -11.81 11.33 -1.74
C ILE A 470 -10.66 12.11 -1.11
N GLY A 471 -9.97 12.96 -1.87
CA GLY A 471 -8.89 13.75 -1.28
C GLY A 471 -8.20 14.68 -2.29
N PRO A 472 -7.17 15.41 -1.85
CA PRO A 472 -6.40 16.30 -2.70
C PRO A 472 -5.25 15.59 -3.41
N ASN A 473 -4.68 16.24 -4.42
CA ASN A 473 -3.48 15.75 -5.08
C ASN A 473 -2.27 15.80 -4.14
N ILE A 474 -1.81 14.61 -3.72
CA ILE A 474 -0.58 14.39 -2.98
C ILE A 474 0.35 13.58 -3.87
N LYS A 475 1.64 13.89 -3.92
CA LYS A 475 2.61 13.17 -4.75
C LYS A 475 3.92 12.98 -4.00
N GLY A 476 4.47 11.78 -4.16
CA GLY A 476 5.72 11.39 -3.49
C GLY A 476 5.54 11.17 -1.99
N ASN A 477 4.35 10.78 -1.56
CA ASN A 477 4.06 10.31 -0.22
C ASN A 477 5.07 9.23 0.22
N HIS A 478 5.25 9.07 1.51
CA HIS A 478 6.20 8.14 2.15
C HIS A 478 7.67 8.36 1.75
N ALA A 479 8.01 9.50 1.13
CA ALA A 479 9.36 9.82 0.69
C ALA A 479 9.76 11.28 0.95
N VAL A 480 11.05 11.53 0.99
CA VAL A 480 11.59 12.89 1.00
C VAL A 480 11.12 13.64 -0.24
N GLY A 481 10.60 14.85 -0.03
CA GLY A 481 10.06 15.68 -1.11
C GLY A 481 8.57 15.43 -1.41
N GLU A 482 7.88 14.73 -0.52
CA GLU A 482 6.42 14.69 -0.51
C GLU A 482 5.83 16.09 -0.66
N ARG A 483 4.77 16.23 -1.45
CA ARG A 483 4.16 17.51 -1.79
C ARG A 483 2.66 17.41 -1.98
N VAL A 484 1.98 18.50 -1.67
CA VAL A 484 0.53 18.65 -1.85
C VAL A 484 0.22 19.85 -2.71
N GLN A 485 -0.79 19.73 -3.57
CA GLN A 485 -1.21 20.79 -4.49
C GLN A 485 -2.24 21.72 -3.82
N ILE A 486 -1.93 23.03 -3.77
CA ILE A 486 -2.74 24.04 -3.09
C ILE A 486 -4.13 24.16 -3.70
N SER A 487 -4.22 24.30 -5.02
CA SER A 487 -5.49 24.40 -5.73
C SER A 487 -6.37 23.16 -5.56
N SER A 488 -5.73 21.98 -5.46
CA SER A 488 -6.42 20.72 -5.20
C SER A 488 -6.97 20.63 -3.77
N VAL A 489 -6.25 21.12 -2.77
CA VAL A 489 -6.76 21.24 -1.39
C VAL A 489 -8.03 22.10 -1.36
N ALA A 490 -8.02 23.25 -2.03
CA ALA A 490 -9.19 24.10 -2.12
C ALA A 490 -10.37 23.43 -2.86
N LYS A 491 -10.07 22.67 -3.92
CA LYS A 491 -11.06 21.90 -4.69
C LYS A 491 -11.70 20.81 -3.81
N SER A 492 -10.90 20.00 -3.13
CA SER A 492 -11.38 18.90 -2.29
C SER A 492 -12.16 19.41 -1.08
N TYR A 493 -11.69 20.48 -0.44
CA TYR A 493 -12.40 21.13 0.67
C TYR A 493 -13.81 21.60 0.28
N ARG A 494 -13.92 22.35 -0.85
CA ARG A 494 -15.20 22.81 -1.39
C ARG A 494 -16.10 21.65 -1.81
N TYR A 495 -15.53 20.58 -2.31
CA TYR A 495 -16.25 19.39 -2.73
C TYR A 495 -16.86 18.65 -1.52
N ILE A 496 -16.09 18.42 -0.46
CA ILE A 496 -16.61 17.80 0.77
C ILE A 496 -17.72 18.68 1.38
N GLU A 497 -17.52 20.00 1.44
CA GLU A 497 -18.54 20.94 1.92
C GLU A 497 -19.86 20.79 1.15
N ALA A 498 -19.81 20.74 -0.20
CA ALA A 498 -21.00 20.59 -1.03
C ALA A 498 -21.70 19.23 -0.83
N ILE A 499 -20.95 18.15 -0.64
CA ILE A 499 -21.54 16.86 -0.29
C ILE A 499 -22.30 16.96 1.05
N LEU A 500 -21.65 17.52 2.08
CA LEU A 500 -22.25 17.65 3.42
C LEU A 500 -23.52 18.56 3.43
N GLU A 501 -23.57 19.59 2.58
CA GLU A 501 -24.73 20.45 2.41
C GLU A 501 -25.91 19.75 1.68
N SER A 502 -25.60 18.74 0.86
CA SER A 502 -26.60 18.00 0.07
C SER A 502 -27.24 16.83 0.81
N LEU A 503 -26.64 16.37 1.91
CA LEU A 503 -27.08 15.25 2.74
C LEU A 503 -28.02 15.69 3.88
#